data_2db71c980684c318d4c808a283bfbbf6
#
_entry.id   2db71c980684c318d4c808a283bfbbf6
#
_cell.length_a   1.000
_cell.length_b   1.000
_cell.length_c   1.000
_cell.angle_alpha   90.00
_cell.angle_beta   90.00
_cell.angle_gamma   90.00
#
_symmetry.space_group_name_H-M   'P 1'
#
loop_
_entity.id
_entity.type
_entity.pdbx_description
1 polymer ?
#
loop_
_entity_poly.entity_id
_entity_poly.type
_entity_poly.pdbx_seq_one_letter_code
_entity_poly.pdbx_strand_id
1 'polypeptide(L)'
;NKKDYLWVRQDLNQMDATVTYFQKKSNLSPFSGRAFLTIAVQVSVCLICIILLGRRFAKYLSRPLEELTEEIQSMDEMNIQATVHSNREDEMGILINSYNHMMQRIQELIRENYETQIARREFEMKALQAQINPHFLYNSLSMINWKAIEAGEEEISQVTLALSAFYRTTLNKGRTWISLRLALQNIQAYVQLQLWMHDNDFNVHYDVDEKLLDYELPSLIFQPFVENALEHGLDIKENPDHQIWFRIWEDPQTDLIYVSIRDNGVGMDTDTLAHVLEYHATGYGVKNVNDRMKLSFGEAYTIQIKSEQGKGTEVLLHFPKVQKGESNES
;
A
#
# COMPACT_ATOMS: atom_id res chain seq x y z
N ASN A 1 -56.33 -77.49 -21.65
CA ASN A 1 -55.75 -76.28 -22.29
C ASN A 1 -54.31 -76.58 -22.75
N LYS A 2 -54.12 -76.93 -24.05
CA LYS A 2 -52.77 -77.19 -24.60
C LYS A 2 -51.80 -76.03 -24.60
N LYS A 3 -52.22 -74.81 -24.30
CA LYS A 3 -51.36 -73.56 -24.29
C LYS A 3 -50.47 -73.36 -23.05
N ASP A 4 -50.74 -74.07 -21.96
CA ASP A 4 -50.07 -73.91 -20.70
C ASP A 4 -48.92 -74.86 -20.40
N TYR A 5 -48.73 -75.87 -21.34
CA TYR A 5 -47.70 -76.87 -21.19
C TYR A 5 -46.77 -76.87 -22.39
N LEU A 6 -45.51 -77.05 -22.16
CA LEU A 6 -44.54 -77.47 -23.16
C LEU A 6 -44.49 -78.92 -23.13
N TRP A 7 -44.49 -79.52 -24.35
CA TRP A 7 -44.43 -80.98 -24.52
C TRP A 7 -43.32 -81.31 -25.52
N VAL A 8 -42.59 -82.34 -25.22
CA VAL A 8 -41.62 -82.99 -26.09
C VAL A 8 -42.04 -84.38 -26.28
N ARG A 9 -42.11 -84.77 -27.54
CA ARG A 9 -42.49 -86.13 -28.00
C ARG A 9 -41.28 -86.79 -28.63
N GLN A 10 -40.93 -87.95 -28.14
CA GLN A 10 -39.85 -88.76 -28.63
C GLN A 10 -40.36 -90.15 -28.95
N ASP A 11 -40.23 -90.60 -30.20
CA ASP A 11 -40.63 -91.91 -30.69
C ASP A 11 -39.44 -92.85 -30.44
N LEU A 12 -39.71 -93.96 -29.71
CA LEU A 12 -38.75 -95.02 -29.45
C LEU A 12 -38.93 -96.13 -30.52
N ASN A 13 -38.19 -96.06 -31.65
CA ASN A 13 -38.31 -96.90 -32.82
C ASN A 13 -38.08 -98.36 -32.52
N GLN A 14 -37.54 -98.79 -31.37
CA GLN A 14 -37.31 -100.22 -31.02
C GLN A 14 -38.45 -100.84 -30.23
N MET A 15 -39.42 -100.11 -29.75
CA MET A 15 -40.52 -100.62 -28.91
C MET A 15 -41.92 -100.22 -29.38
N ASP A 16 -42.06 -99.61 -30.59
CA ASP A 16 -43.29 -99.07 -31.11
C ASP A 16 -44.05 -98.15 -30.07
N ALA A 17 -43.28 -97.44 -29.24
CA ALA A 17 -43.81 -96.64 -28.16
C ALA A 17 -43.36 -95.17 -28.27
N THR A 18 -44.27 -94.26 -28.00
CA THR A 18 -44.03 -92.84 -28.01
C THR A 18 -44.04 -92.29 -26.55
N VAL A 19 -42.95 -91.76 -26.11
CA VAL A 19 -42.90 -91.07 -24.83
C VAL A 19 -43.12 -89.56 -24.98
N THR A 20 -44.17 -89.06 -24.30
CA THR A 20 -44.50 -87.67 -24.35
C THR A 20 -44.28 -87.05 -22.93
N TYR A 21 -43.38 -86.13 -22.81
CA TYR A 21 -43.08 -85.41 -21.57
C TYR A 21 -43.82 -84.08 -21.56
N PHE A 22 -44.55 -83.82 -20.47
CA PHE A 22 -45.31 -82.60 -20.32
C PHE A 22 -44.74 -81.80 -19.16
N GLN A 23 -44.37 -80.54 -19.40
CA GLN A 23 -43.93 -79.62 -18.35
C GLN A 23 -44.79 -78.33 -18.39
N LYS A 24 -45.30 -77.95 -17.30
CA LYS A 24 -46.08 -76.72 -17.15
C LYS A 24 -45.17 -75.49 -17.36
N LYS A 25 -45.55 -74.61 -18.26
CA LYS A 25 -44.79 -73.37 -18.57
C LYS A 25 -44.53 -72.55 -17.39
N SER A 26 -45.41 -72.55 -16.34
CA SER A 26 -45.22 -71.83 -15.09
C SER A 26 -43.99 -72.29 -14.25
N ASN A 27 -43.54 -73.58 -14.49
CA ASN A 27 -42.41 -74.18 -13.83
C ASN A 27 -41.08 -73.92 -14.58
N LEU A 28 -41.18 -73.41 -15.83
CA LEU A 28 -40.04 -73.08 -16.70
C LEU A 28 -39.68 -71.54 -16.61
N SER A 29 -40.53 -70.71 -16.01
CA SER A 29 -40.18 -69.35 -15.85
C SER A 29 -39.17 -69.25 -14.70
N PRO A 30 -37.91 -68.92 -14.96
CA PRO A 30 -36.89 -68.90 -13.95
C PRO A 30 -37.14 -67.78 -12.89
N PHE A 31 -38.10 -66.89 -13.16
CA PHE A 31 -38.49 -65.86 -12.30
C PHE A 31 -39.98 -65.88 -11.97
N SER A 32 -40.34 -66.39 -10.78
CA SER A 32 -41.64 -66.08 -10.22
C SER A 32 -41.74 -64.58 -9.96
N GLY A 33 -42.92 -63.93 -10.13
CA GLY A 33 -43.11 -62.52 -9.90
C GLY A 33 -42.57 -62.03 -8.48
N ARG A 34 -42.56 -62.99 -7.53
CA ARG A 34 -41.94 -62.74 -6.20
C ARG A 34 -40.40 -62.60 -6.27
N ALA A 35 -39.74 -63.45 -7.07
CA ALA A 35 -38.30 -63.38 -7.23
C ALA A 35 -37.87 -62.06 -7.92
N PHE A 36 -38.63 -61.60 -8.91
CA PHE A 36 -38.38 -60.33 -9.58
C PHE A 36 -38.55 -59.15 -8.59
N LEU A 37 -39.57 -59.18 -7.75
CA LEU A 37 -39.85 -58.14 -6.77
C LEU A 37 -38.76 -58.09 -5.67
N THR A 38 -38.24 -59.24 -5.22
CA THR A 38 -37.13 -59.29 -4.25
C THR A 38 -35.85 -58.75 -4.85
N ILE A 39 -35.51 -59.07 -6.08
CA ILE A 39 -34.33 -58.52 -6.76
C ILE A 39 -34.49 -57.00 -6.97
N ALA A 40 -35.66 -56.50 -7.40
CA ALA A 40 -35.92 -55.08 -7.58
C ALA A 40 -35.77 -54.29 -6.23
N VAL A 41 -36.29 -54.83 -5.15
CA VAL A 41 -36.10 -54.23 -3.79
C VAL A 41 -34.62 -54.21 -3.40
N GLN A 42 -33.91 -55.33 -3.62
CA GLN A 42 -32.48 -55.43 -3.29
C GLN A 42 -31.61 -54.42 -4.05
N VAL A 43 -31.88 -54.29 -5.37
CA VAL A 43 -31.20 -53.31 -6.23
C VAL A 43 -31.51 -51.88 -5.79
N SER A 44 -32.78 -51.57 -5.43
CA SER A 44 -33.16 -50.26 -4.92
C SER A 44 -32.49 -49.92 -3.61
N VAL A 45 -32.39 -50.83 -2.67
CA VAL A 45 -31.67 -50.68 -1.41
C VAL A 45 -30.19 -50.43 -1.66
N CYS A 46 -29.55 -51.21 -2.55
CA CYS A 46 -28.15 -50.99 -2.93
C CYS A 46 -27.92 -49.61 -3.54
N LEU A 47 -28.79 -49.14 -4.45
CA LEU A 47 -28.72 -47.81 -5.04
C LEU A 47 -28.82 -46.70 -3.98
N ILE A 48 -29.78 -46.83 -3.04
CA ILE A 48 -29.95 -45.89 -1.94
C ILE A 48 -28.68 -45.87 -1.08
N CYS A 49 -28.13 -47.01 -0.72
CA CYS A 49 -26.89 -47.10 0.05
C CYS A 49 -25.71 -46.45 -0.69
N ILE A 50 -25.56 -46.71 -2.00
CA ILE A 50 -24.48 -46.06 -2.80
C ILE A 50 -24.63 -44.54 -2.82
N ILE A 51 -25.87 -44.03 -3.01
CA ILE A 51 -26.13 -42.58 -2.98
C ILE A 51 -25.81 -41.97 -1.62
N LEU A 52 -26.24 -42.63 -0.54
CA LEU A 52 -25.96 -42.15 0.83
C LEU A 52 -24.46 -42.19 1.15
N LEU A 53 -23.77 -43.25 0.80
CA LEU A 53 -22.32 -43.36 0.98
C LEU A 53 -21.56 -42.33 0.13
N GLY A 54 -21.98 -42.15 -1.15
CA GLY A 54 -21.37 -41.13 -2.02
C GLY A 54 -21.53 -39.69 -1.50
N ARG A 55 -22.74 -39.37 -1.02
CA ARG A 55 -22.99 -38.06 -0.36
C ARG A 55 -22.15 -37.88 0.90
N ARG A 56 -21.99 -38.94 1.68
CA ARG A 56 -21.19 -38.90 2.91
C ARG A 56 -19.69 -38.74 2.58
N PHE A 57 -19.20 -39.44 1.57
CA PHE A 57 -17.83 -39.33 1.07
C PHE A 57 -17.54 -37.91 0.54
N ALA A 58 -18.43 -37.36 -0.30
CA ALA A 58 -18.30 -36.02 -0.84
C ALA A 58 -18.25 -34.97 0.29
N LYS A 59 -19.09 -35.09 1.29
CA LYS A 59 -19.14 -34.15 2.44
C LYS A 59 -17.90 -34.26 3.35
N TYR A 60 -17.36 -35.46 3.53
CA TYR A 60 -16.29 -35.69 4.49
C TYR A 60 -14.89 -35.55 3.88
N LEU A 61 -14.70 -35.85 2.61
CA LEU A 61 -13.40 -35.86 1.97
C LEU A 61 -13.26 -34.84 0.87
N SER A 62 -14.18 -34.83 -0.10
CA SER A 62 -14.02 -33.99 -1.29
C SER A 62 -14.22 -32.51 -1.02
N ARG A 63 -15.26 -32.16 -0.28
CA ARG A 63 -15.60 -30.75 -0.02
C ARG A 63 -14.52 -29.98 0.75
N PRO A 64 -13.95 -30.49 1.84
CA PRO A 64 -12.86 -29.82 2.56
C PRO A 64 -11.57 -29.67 1.72
N LEU A 65 -11.32 -30.64 0.82
CA LEU A 65 -10.18 -30.56 -0.11
C LEU A 65 -10.41 -29.50 -1.20
N GLU A 66 -11.64 -29.40 -1.72
CA GLU A 66 -12.01 -28.35 -2.67
C GLU A 66 -11.89 -26.96 -2.00
N GLU A 67 -12.44 -26.77 -0.81
CA GLU A 67 -12.34 -25.52 -0.05
C GLU A 67 -10.87 -25.14 0.21
N LEU A 68 -10.03 -26.09 0.62
CA LEU A 68 -8.59 -25.86 0.82
C LEU A 68 -7.88 -25.50 -0.50
N THR A 69 -8.26 -26.16 -1.61
CA THR A 69 -7.66 -25.90 -2.91
C THR A 69 -8.07 -24.54 -3.48
N GLU A 70 -9.34 -24.18 -3.33
CA GLU A 70 -9.85 -22.85 -3.72
C GLU A 70 -9.15 -21.74 -2.94
N GLU A 71 -8.96 -21.92 -1.62
CA GLU A 71 -8.26 -20.97 -0.77
C GLU A 71 -6.79 -20.81 -1.20
N ILE A 72 -6.09 -21.93 -1.49
CA ILE A 72 -4.70 -21.88 -2.00
C ILE A 72 -4.64 -21.19 -3.37
N GLN A 73 -5.62 -21.42 -4.27
CA GLN A 73 -5.63 -20.81 -5.59
C GLN A 73 -6.06 -19.35 -5.60
N SER A 74 -6.84 -18.92 -4.62
CA SER A 74 -7.27 -17.53 -4.46
C SER A 74 -6.20 -16.65 -3.81
N MET A 75 -5.09 -17.25 -3.37
CA MET A 75 -3.96 -16.49 -2.82
C MET A 75 -3.33 -15.61 -3.89
N ASP A 76 -3.39 -14.31 -3.66
CA ASP A 76 -2.65 -13.30 -4.40
C ASP A 76 -1.64 -12.62 -3.46
N GLU A 77 -0.61 -12.01 -4.02
CA GLU A 77 0.46 -11.32 -3.25
C GLU A 77 -0.10 -10.31 -2.22
N MET A 78 -1.31 -9.80 -2.44
CA MET A 78 -1.98 -8.85 -1.56
C MET A 78 -2.92 -9.50 -0.51
N ASN A 79 -3.27 -10.78 -0.61
CA ASN A 79 -4.25 -11.42 0.27
C ASN A 79 -3.76 -12.76 0.80
N ILE A 80 -2.81 -12.71 1.72
CA ILE A 80 -2.24 -13.89 2.39
C ILE A 80 -3.02 -14.25 3.68
N GLN A 81 -4.19 -13.64 3.93
CA GLN A 81 -4.97 -13.84 5.17
C GLN A 81 -5.86 -15.09 5.15
N ALA A 82 -5.69 -15.98 4.19
CA ALA A 82 -6.51 -17.17 4.05
C ALA A 82 -6.31 -18.16 5.22
N THR A 83 -7.26 -18.21 6.12
CA THR A 83 -7.33 -19.19 7.21
C THR A 83 -8.55 -20.09 7.02
N VAL A 84 -8.33 -21.37 6.78
CA VAL A 84 -9.40 -22.36 6.69
C VAL A 84 -9.85 -22.75 8.09
N HIS A 85 -11.11 -22.44 8.45
CA HIS A 85 -11.67 -22.82 9.76
C HIS A 85 -12.14 -24.27 9.75
N SER A 86 -11.60 -25.08 10.64
CA SER A 86 -12.02 -26.48 10.82
C SER A 86 -12.00 -26.86 12.30
N ASN A 87 -13.12 -27.46 12.77
CA ASN A 87 -13.23 -28.04 14.11
C ASN A 87 -13.06 -29.57 14.08
N ARG A 88 -12.33 -30.10 13.09
CA ARG A 88 -12.13 -31.53 12.91
C ARG A 88 -10.93 -32.02 13.70
N GLU A 89 -11.08 -33.22 14.28
CA GLU A 89 -10.04 -33.91 15.04
C GLU A 89 -9.43 -35.11 14.27
N ASP A 90 -9.84 -35.30 13.00
CA ASP A 90 -9.34 -36.34 12.10
C ASP A 90 -8.10 -35.88 11.29
N GLU A 91 -7.61 -36.75 10.37
CA GLU A 91 -6.47 -36.48 9.52
C GLU A 91 -6.62 -35.21 8.67
N MET A 92 -7.88 -34.90 8.28
CA MET A 92 -8.19 -33.65 7.56
C MET A 92 -8.05 -32.42 8.46
N GLY A 93 -8.43 -32.54 9.73
CA GLY A 93 -8.20 -31.49 10.73
C GLY A 93 -6.72 -31.21 10.95
N ILE A 94 -5.90 -32.28 11.03
CA ILE A 94 -4.44 -32.15 11.13
C ILE A 94 -3.86 -31.44 9.90
N LEU A 95 -4.32 -31.81 8.70
CA LEU A 95 -3.88 -31.19 7.44
C LEU A 95 -4.22 -29.68 7.41
N ILE A 96 -5.46 -29.33 7.72
CA ILE A 96 -5.91 -27.92 7.76
C ILE A 96 -5.12 -27.11 8.80
N ASN A 97 -4.92 -27.65 9.98
CA ASN A 97 -4.13 -26.98 11.02
C ASN A 97 -2.66 -26.80 10.61
N SER A 98 -2.06 -27.80 9.95
CA SER A 98 -0.70 -27.69 9.42
C SER A 98 -0.59 -26.63 8.33
N TYR A 99 -1.59 -26.55 7.46
CA TYR A 99 -1.69 -25.51 6.45
C TYR A 99 -1.79 -24.11 7.09
N ASN A 100 -2.69 -23.93 8.06
CA ASN A 100 -2.84 -22.65 8.78
C ASN A 100 -1.54 -22.23 9.48
N HIS A 101 -0.85 -23.17 10.12
CA HIS A 101 0.45 -22.94 10.75
C HIS A 101 1.52 -22.50 9.73
N MET A 102 1.55 -23.15 8.57
CA MET A 102 2.46 -22.77 7.49
C MET A 102 2.16 -21.36 7.00
N MET A 103 0.87 -21.01 6.84
CA MET A 103 0.45 -19.67 6.42
C MET A 103 0.82 -18.58 7.42
N GLN A 104 0.60 -18.83 8.71
CA GLN A 104 1.06 -17.92 9.77
C GLN A 104 2.58 -17.69 9.70
N ARG A 105 3.34 -18.76 9.48
CA ARG A 105 4.80 -18.64 9.38
C ARG A 105 5.25 -17.87 8.14
N ILE A 106 4.56 -18.03 7.01
CA ILE A 106 4.80 -17.24 5.79
C ILE A 106 4.51 -15.75 6.04
N GLN A 107 3.40 -15.43 6.69
CA GLN A 107 3.05 -14.04 7.05
C GLN A 107 4.12 -13.41 7.96
N GLU A 108 4.58 -14.14 8.99
CA GLU A 108 5.66 -13.69 9.86
C GLU A 108 6.94 -13.40 9.06
N LEU A 109 7.35 -14.32 8.18
CA LEU A 109 8.56 -14.18 7.37
C LEU A 109 8.45 -12.98 6.39
N ILE A 110 7.29 -12.77 5.81
CA ILE A 110 7.05 -11.60 4.93
C ILE A 110 7.17 -10.32 5.73
N ARG A 111 6.57 -10.25 6.93
CA ARG A 111 6.67 -9.09 7.80
C ARG A 111 8.11 -8.83 8.24
N GLU A 112 8.83 -9.84 8.72
CA GLU A 112 10.24 -9.74 9.12
C GLU A 112 11.12 -9.27 7.94
N ASN A 113 10.85 -9.79 6.72
CA ASN A 113 11.57 -9.37 5.51
C ASN A 113 11.31 -7.91 5.19
N TYR A 114 10.03 -7.49 5.25
CA TYR A 114 9.63 -6.12 4.97
C TYR A 114 10.26 -5.13 5.96
N GLU A 115 10.20 -5.43 7.27
CA GLU A 115 10.83 -4.63 8.33
C GLU A 115 12.36 -4.54 8.13
N THR A 116 13.00 -5.66 7.77
CA THR A 116 14.44 -5.70 7.47
C THR A 116 14.80 -4.86 6.25
N GLN A 117 13.99 -4.88 5.19
CA GLN A 117 14.21 -4.06 4.01
C GLN A 117 14.06 -2.56 4.30
N ILE A 118 13.06 -2.18 5.11
CA ILE A 118 12.90 -0.79 5.56
C ILE A 118 14.13 -0.34 6.35
N ALA A 119 14.51 -1.12 7.37
CA ALA A 119 15.68 -0.80 8.20
C ALA A 119 16.97 -0.69 7.35
N ARG A 120 17.14 -1.58 6.37
CA ARG A 120 18.28 -1.52 5.45
C ARG A 120 18.27 -0.25 4.60
N ARG A 121 17.12 0.14 4.03
CA ARG A 121 17.00 1.37 3.23
C ARG A 121 17.27 2.61 4.09
N GLU A 122 16.78 2.63 5.32
CA GLU A 122 17.10 3.71 6.27
C GLU A 122 18.60 3.78 6.58
N PHE A 123 19.25 2.63 6.76
CA PHE A 123 20.70 2.56 6.98
C PHE A 123 21.50 3.05 5.78
N GLU A 124 21.10 2.63 4.56
CA GLU A 124 21.72 3.07 3.31
C GLU A 124 21.54 4.60 3.13
N MET A 125 20.35 5.14 3.43
CA MET A 125 20.11 6.59 3.40
C MET A 125 20.95 7.34 4.43
N LYS A 126 21.03 6.86 5.66
CA LYS A 126 21.87 7.45 6.72
C LYS A 126 23.35 7.40 6.33
N ALA A 127 23.81 6.29 5.73
CA ALA A 127 25.18 6.15 5.25
C ALA A 127 25.50 7.12 4.11
N LEU A 128 24.59 7.30 3.16
CA LEU A 128 24.71 8.27 2.06
C LEU A 128 24.75 9.72 2.61
N GLN A 129 23.86 10.04 3.55
CA GLN A 129 23.88 11.36 4.21
C GLN A 129 25.17 11.62 5.01
N ALA A 130 25.72 10.58 5.64
CA ALA A 130 26.97 10.68 6.40
C ALA A 130 28.23 10.88 5.51
N GLN A 131 28.16 10.56 4.20
CA GLN A 131 29.24 10.84 3.26
C GLN A 131 29.47 12.34 3.06
N ILE A 132 28.44 13.16 3.24
CA ILE A 132 28.65 14.62 3.35
C ILE A 132 29.14 14.89 4.77
N ASN A 133 30.42 15.18 4.95
CA ASN A 133 30.95 15.57 6.24
C ASN A 133 30.51 17.00 6.58
N PRO A 134 29.50 17.20 7.46
CA PRO A 134 28.98 18.54 7.75
C PRO A 134 30.06 19.46 8.36
N HIS A 135 30.94 18.87 9.16
CA HIS A 135 32.00 19.61 9.81
C HIS A 135 33.04 20.17 8.83
N PHE A 136 33.40 19.36 7.81
CA PHE A 136 34.30 19.83 6.75
C PHE A 136 33.65 20.99 5.97
N LEU A 137 32.36 20.85 5.63
CA LEU A 137 31.62 21.88 4.91
C LEU A 137 31.56 23.20 5.71
N TYR A 138 31.23 23.14 7.00
CA TYR A 138 31.16 24.33 7.83
C TYR A 138 32.52 25.00 8.00
N ASN A 139 33.59 24.22 8.20
CA ASN A 139 34.94 24.75 8.31
C ASN A 139 35.41 25.42 7.03
N SER A 140 35.08 24.81 5.87
CA SER A 140 35.42 25.38 4.56
C SER A 140 34.70 26.72 4.35
N LEU A 141 33.38 26.76 4.60
CA LEU A 141 32.59 27.98 4.50
C LEU A 141 33.07 29.04 5.49
N SER A 142 33.40 28.67 6.72
CA SER A 142 33.96 29.61 7.71
C SER A 142 35.31 30.20 7.26
N MET A 143 36.14 29.39 6.59
CA MET A 143 37.43 29.87 6.05
C MET A 143 37.19 30.83 4.87
N ILE A 144 36.24 30.55 4.00
CA ILE A 144 35.89 31.44 2.87
C ILE A 144 35.35 32.75 3.40
N ASN A 145 34.46 32.73 4.39
CA ASN A 145 33.92 33.92 5.05
C ASN A 145 35.01 34.78 5.67
N TRP A 146 35.95 34.15 6.40
CA TRP A 146 37.10 34.87 6.99
C TRP A 146 37.93 35.56 5.91
N LYS A 147 38.22 34.86 4.79
CA LYS A 147 38.99 35.44 3.70
C LYS A 147 38.24 36.57 2.96
N ALA A 148 36.93 36.47 2.84
CA ALA A 148 36.09 37.54 2.29
C ALA A 148 36.15 38.79 3.14
N ILE A 149 36.03 38.64 4.48
CA ILE A 149 36.16 39.74 5.43
C ILE A 149 37.56 40.37 5.35
N GLU A 150 38.61 39.57 5.32
CA GLU A 150 40.00 40.05 5.21
C GLU A 150 40.23 40.83 3.90
N ALA A 151 39.58 40.45 2.81
CA ALA A 151 39.65 41.11 1.51
C ALA A 151 38.72 42.33 1.37
N GLY A 152 37.81 42.56 2.37
CA GLY A 152 36.80 43.63 2.30
C GLY A 152 35.61 43.30 1.36
N GLU A 153 35.44 42.06 0.98
CA GLU A 153 34.38 41.56 0.07
C GLU A 153 33.14 41.19 0.87
N GLU A 154 32.34 42.20 1.21
CA GLU A 154 31.18 42.03 2.10
C GLU A 154 30.10 41.13 1.46
N GLU A 155 29.89 41.22 0.16
CA GLU A 155 28.93 40.39 -0.59
C GLU A 155 29.29 38.90 -0.51
N ILE A 156 30.55 38.54 -0.73
CA ILE A 156 31.03 37.16 -0.61
C ILE A 156 30.85 36.63 0.81
N SER A 157 31.10 37.49 1.81
CA SER A 157 30.91 37.18 3.23
C SER A 157 29.43 36.85 3.51
N GLN A 158 28.49 37.68 3.06
CA GLN A 158 27.06 37.50 3.26
C GLN A 158 26.53 36.22 2.60
N VAL A 159 26.91 35.97 1.32
CA VAL A 159 26.53 34.73 0.59
C VAL A 159 27.06 33.49 1.34
N THR A 160 28.33 33.55 1.78
CA THR A 160 28.94 32.42 2.51
C THR A 160 28.27 32.16 3.84
N LEU A 161 27.84 33.19 4.56
CA LEU A 161 27.09 33.06 5.81
C LEU A 161 25.70 32.48 5.58
N ALA A 162 24.98 32.93 4.55
CA ALA A 162 23.69 32.39 4.17
C ALA A 162 23.80 30.91 3.77
N LEU A 163 24.81 30.54 2.98
CA LEU A 163 25.09 29.15 2.61
C LEU A 163 25.43 28.28 3.82
N SER A 164 26.20 28.80 4.75
CA SER A 164 26.54 28.13 6.03
C SER A 164 25.27 27.91 6.89
N ALA A 165 24.38 28.90 6.96
CA ALA A 165 23.10 28.79 7.67
C ALA A 165 22.17 27.78 7.03
N PHE A 166 22.04 27.80 5.71
CA PHE A 166 21.25 26.85 4.95
C PHE A 166 21.72 25.41 5.17
N TYR A 167 23.00 25.10 4.97
CA TYR A 167 23.52 23.75 5.19
C TYR A 167 23.38 23.29 6.63
N ARG A 168 23.55 24.17 7.62
CA ARG A 168 23.41 23.86 9.05
C ARG A 168 21.97 23.42 9.38
N THR A 169 20.99 24.09 8.81
CA THR A 169 19.57 23.79 9.02
C THR A 169 19.13 22.57 8.21
N THR A 170 19.64 22.40 7.00
CA THR A 170 19.33 21.26 6.12
C THR A 170 19.93 19.95 6.62
N LEU A 171 21.24 19.95 6.96
CA LEU A 171 21.92 18.75 7.44
C LEU A 171 21.54 18.37 8.89
N ASN A 172 21.06 19.29 9.67
CA ASN A 172 20.40 19.17 10.99
C ASN A 172 20.78 17.90 11.81
N LYS A 173 22.01 17.41 11.70
CA LYS A 173 22.52 16.18 12.33
C LYS A 173 21.65 14.93 12.05
N GLY A 174 20.95 14.89 10.92
CA GLY A 174 20.10 13.77 10.53
C GLY A 174 18.78 13.63 11.31
N ARG A 175 18.32 14.68 11.99
CA ARG A 175 17.02 14.65 12.67
C ARG A 175 15.90 14.64 11.66
N THR A 176 14.95 13.74 11.85
CA THR A 176 13.76 13.61 11.02
C THR A 176 12.67 14.63 11.37
N TRP A 177 12.63 15.08 12.64
CA TRP A 177 11.71 16.09 13.15
C TRP A 177 12.48 17.34 13.59
N ILE A 178 11.93 18.52 13.30
CA ILE A 178 12.51 19.83 13.64
C ILE A 178 11.41 20.78 14.10
N SER A 179 11.78 21.79 14.89
CA SER A 179 10.84 22.86 15.24
C SER A 179 10.48 23.71 14.01
N LEU A 180 9.25 24.26 13.99
CA LEU A 180 8.83 25.24 12.99
C LEU A 180 9.81 26.41 12.88
N ARG A 181 10.40 26.84 14.00
CA ARG A 181 11.46 27.85 14.05
C ARG A 181 12.64 27.47 13.16
N LEU A 182 13.13 26.23 13.29
CA LEU A 182 14.27 25.75 12.50
C LEU A 182 13.89 25.57 11.02
N ALA A 183 12.67 25.11 10.74
CA ALA A 183 12.15 25.00 9.37
C ALA A 183 12.03 26.38 8.69
N LEU A 184 11.54 27.39 9.42
CA LEU A 184 11.46 28.77 8.94
C LEU A 184 12.86 29.36 8.69
N GLN A 185 13.81 29.15 9.62
CA GLN A 185 15.20 29.58 9.43
C GLN A 185 15.84 28.93 8.19
N ASN A 186 15.54 27.65 7.92
CA ASN A 186 16.01 26.98 6.72
C ASN A 186 15.50 27.67 5.46
N ILE A 187 14.19 27.93 5.40
CA ILE A 187 13.59 28.65 4.26
C ILE A 187 14.13 30.06 4.11
N GLN A 188 14.28 30.80 5.20
CA GLN A 188 14.84 32.15 5.13
C GLN A 188 16.29 32.15 4.60
N ALA A 189 17.11 31.19 5.05
CA ALA A 189 18.48 31.04 4.53
C ALA A 189 18.48 30.65 3.05
N TYR A 190 17.59 29.75 2.63
CA TYR A 190 17.42 29.37 1.22
C TYR A 190 16.98 30.55 0.35
N VAL A 191 15.94 31.26 0.77
CA VAL A 191 15.45 32.48 0.09
C VAL A 191 16.54 33.53 -0.04
N GLN A 192 17.32 33.75 1.02
CA GLN A 192 18.43 34.70 0.98
C GLN A 192 19.49 34.32 -0.07
N LEU A 193 19.81 33.03 -0.21
CA LEU A 193 20.69 32.54 -1.26
C LEU A 193 20.10 32.75 -2.67
N GLN A 194 18.83 32.47 -2.83
CA GLN A 194 18.13 32.63 -4.10
C GLN A 194 18.04 34.12 -4.51
N LEU A 195 17.82 35.02 -3.57
CA LEU A 195 17.86 36.47 -3.82
C LEU A 195 19.21 36.91 -4.42
N TRP A 196 20.32 36.40 -3.88
CA TRP A 196 21.64 36.68 -4.44
C TRP A 196 21.83 36.07 -5.83
N MET A 197 21.26 34.91 -6.11
CA MET A 197 21.37 34.25 -7.41
C MET A 197 20.50 34.91 -8.49
N HIS A 198 19.41 35.57 -8.08
CA HIS A 198 18.45 36.24 -8.97
C HIS A 198 18.52 37.77 -8.87
N ASP A 199 19.69 38.34 -8.53
CA ASP A 199 19.91 39.80 -8.46
C ASP A 199 18.84 40.56 -7.63
N ASN A 200 18.27 39.93 -6.61
CA ASN A 200 17.17 40.43 -5.77
C ASN A 200 15.87 40.72 -6.55
N ASP A 201 15.53 39.95 -7.57
CA ASP A 201 14.42 40.16 -8.48
C ASP A 201 13.05 39.69 -7.94
N PHE A 202 12.98 39.23 -6.68
CA PHE A 202 11.71 38.81 -6.06
C PHE A 202 11.63 39.26 -4.59
N ASN A 203 10.41 39.29 -4.06
CA ASN A 203 10.15 39.63 -2.66
C ASN A 203 9.45 38.49 -1.93
N VAL A 204 9.80 38.27 -0.65
CA VAL A 204 9.15 37.27 0.20
C VAL A 204 8.57 37.94 1.43
N HIS A 205 7.27 37.71 1.66
CA HIS A 205 6.53 38.22 2.80
C HIS A 205 6.29 37.12 3.82
N TYR A 206 6.64 37.36 5.06
CA TYR A 206 6.46 36.42 6.17
C TYR A 206 5.40 36.93 7.13
N ASP A 207 4.30 36.17 7.29
CA ASP A 207 3.23 36.40 8.28
C ASP A 207 3.16 35.17 9.19
N VAL A 208 3.84 35.21 10.32
CA VAL A 208 4.10 34.05 11.17
C VAL A 208 3.68 34.32 12.60
N ASP A 209 2.80 33.48 13.16
CA ASP A 209 2.51 33.49 14.59
C ASP A 209 3.70 32.88 15.36
N GLU A 210 4.44 33.71 16.07
CA GLU A 210 5.64 33.31 16.83
C GLU A 210 5.36 32.25 17.89
N LYS A 211 4.12 32.17 18.41
CA LYS A 211 3.72 31.16 19.41
C LYS A 211 3.77 29.73 18.90
N LEU A 212 3.70 29.55 17.57
CA LEU A 212 3.70 28.26 16.94
C LEU A 212 5.10 27.72 16.63
N LEU A 213 6.12 28.54 16.73
CA LEU A 213 7.47 28.22 16.27
C LEU A 213 8.17 27.09 17.04
N ASP A 214 7.69 26.73 18.22
CA ASP A 214 8.30 25.68 19.05
C ASP A 214 7.67 24.30 18.85
N TYR A 215 6.56 24.19 18.06
CA TYR A 215 6.01 22.91 17.63
C TYR A 215 6.88 22.23 16.58
N GLU A 216 6.86 20.90 16.56
CA GLU A 216 7.70 20.09 15.66
C GLU A 216 6.93 19.61 14.42
N LEU A 217 7.67 19.48 13.32
CA LEU A 217 7.20 18.90 12.04
C LEU A 217 8.35 18.12 11.39
N PRO A 218 8.06 17.27 10.40
CA PRO A 218 9.11 16.59 9.64
C PRO A 218 10.03 17.59 8.93
N SER A 219 11.32 17.27 8.86
CA SER A 219 12.31 18.14 8.22
C SER A 219 12.07 18.31 6.72
N LEU A 220 12.48 19.44 6.13
CA LEU A 220 12.46 19.74 4.69
C LEU A 220 11.06 19.69 4.05
N ILE A 221 10.01 20.01 4.82
CA ILE A 221 8.62 20.05 4.31
C ILE A 221 8.36 21.26 3.41
N PHE A 222 8.90 22.41 3.72
CA PHE A 222 8.59 23.67 3.03
C PHE A 222 9.46 23.92 1.79
N GLN A 223 10.69 23.42 1.81
CA GLN A 223 11.69 23.71 0.77
C GLN A 223 11.21 23.41 -0.65
N PRO A 224 10.59 22.23 -0.98
CA PRO A 224 10.16 21.93 -2.34
C PRO A 224 9.12 22.91 -2.88
N PHE A 225 8.31 23.52 -2.04
CA PHE A 225 7.30 24.48 -2.48
C PHE A 225 7.90 25.84 -2.80
N VAL A 226 8.91 26.27 -2.04
CA VAL A 226 9.64 27.50 -2.31
C VAL A 226 10.51 27.33 -3.56
N GLU A 227 11.14 26.15 -3.75
CA GLU A 227 11.85 25.81 -4.99
C GLU A 227 10.91 25.86 -6.20
N ASN A 228 9.75 25.22 -6.13
CA ASN A 228 8.78 25.25 -7.22
C ASN A 228 8.25 26.66 -7.49
N ALA A 229 8.00 27.47 -6.46
CA ALA A 229 7.57 28.85 -6.63
C ALA A 229 8.59 29.67 -7.41
N LEU A 230 9.88 29.50 -7.14
CA LEU A 230 10.96 30.17 -7.85
C LEU A 230 11.15 29.61 -9.27
N GLU A 231 11.50 28.33 -9.40
CA GLU A 231 11.91 27.72 -10.68
C GLU A 231 10.77 27.62 -11.69
N HIS A 232 9.56 27.29 -11.23
CA HIS A 232 8.41 27.03 -12.10
C HIS A 232 7.36 28.16 -12.06
N GLY A 233 7.37 28.96 -11.00
CA GLY A 233 6.41 30.04 -10.83
C GLY A 233 6.94 31.37 -11.34
N LEU A 234 8.04 31.86 -10.81
CA LEU A 234 8.54 33.21 -11.02
C LEU A 234 9.53 33.31 -12.17
N ASP A 235 10.49 32.40 -12.32
CA ASP A 235 11.52 32.48 -13.36
C ASP A 235 10.96 32.50 -14.78
N ILE A 236 9.77 31.94 -14.99
CA ILE A 236 9.11 31.86 -16.29
C ILE A 236 8.23 33.10 -16.55
N LYS A 237 7.95 33.90 -15.52
CA LYS A 237 7.07 35.05 -15.60
C LYS A 237 7.82 36.28 -16.12
N GLU A 238 7.36 36.85 -17.22
CA GLU A 238 7.96 38.05 -17.83
C GLU A 238 7.75 39.35 -17.02
N ASN A 239 6.85 39.35 -16.02
CA ASN A 239 6.55 40.54 -15.21
C ASN A 239 7.54 40.61 -14.02
N PRO A 240 8.21 41.76 -13.79
CA PRO A 240 9.20 41.93 -12.72
C PRO A 240 8.63 41.97 -11.28
N ASP A 241 7.30 41.96 -11.11
CA ASP A 241 6.67 41.90 -9.78
C ASP A 241 6.54 40.47 -9.26
N HIS A 242 7.67 39.91 -8.87
CA HIS A 242 7.76 38.55 -8.33
C HIS A 242 7.56 38.56 -6.81
N GLN A 243 6.52 37.87 -6.32
CA GLN A 243 6.12 37.89 -4.93
C GLN A 243 5.88 36.48 -4.40
N ILE A 244 6.39 36.17 -3.22
CA ILE A 244 6.07 34.94 -2.46
C ILE A 244 5.52 35.35 -1.10
N TRP A 245 4.45 34.73 -0.65
CA TRP A 245 3.87 34.88 0.68
C TRP A 245 4.00 33.58 1.45
N PHE A 246 4.61 33.64 2.63
CA PHE A 246 4.76 32.54 3.55
C PHE A 246 4.01 32.87 4.83
N ARG A 247 2.95 32.10 5.14
CA ARG A 247 2.09 32.36 6.27
C ARG A 247 1.98 31.16 7.17
N ILE A 248 2.10 31.36 8.51
CA ILE A 248 1.88 30.33 9.53
C ILE A 248 0.89 30.87 10.55
N TRP A 249 -0.22 30.15 10.76
CA TRP A 249 -1.24 30.53 11.73
C TRP A 249 -1.91 29.32 12.35
N GLU A 250 -2.60 29.51 13.45
CA GLU A 250 -3.48 28.54 14.10
C GLU A 250 -4.92 28.81 13.70
N ASP A 251 -5.67 27.75 13.39
CA ASP A 251 -7.13 27.84 13.29
C ASP A 251 -7.76 27.52 14.64
N PRO A 252 -8.41 28.50 15.30
CA PRO A 252 -8.99 28.33 16.64
C PRO A 252 -10.10 27.27 16.70
N GLN A 253 -10.71 26.89 15.56
CA GLN A 253 -11.82 25.93 15.52
C GLN A 253 -11.32 24.49 15.48
N THR A 254 -10.20 24.25 14.80
CA THR A 254 -9.64 22.91 14.59
C THR A 254 -8.47 22.59 15.49
N ASP A 255 -7.87 23.61 16.15
CA ASP A 255 -6.64 23.50 16.94
C ASP A 255 -5.44 22.98 16.13
N LEU A 256 -5.48 23.19 14.79
CA LEU A 256 -4.43 22.80 13.86
C LEU A 256 -3.55 23.99 13.48
N ILE A 257 -2.32 23.68 13.14
CA ILE A 257 -1.39 24.64 12.54
C ILE A 257 -1.57 24.59 11.03
N TYR A 258 -1.76 25.76 10.41
CA TYR A 258 -1.84 25.95 8.98
C TYR A 258 -0.61 26.66 8.47
N VAL A 259 -0.12 26.24 7.31
CA VAL A 259 0.97 26.89 6.59
C VAL A 259 0.54 27.10 5.15
N SER A 260 0.55 28.34 4.66
CA SER A 260 0.32 28.68 3.25
C SER A 260 1.60 29.22 2.64
N ILE A 261 1.95 28.69 1.48
CA ILE A 261 3.05 29.18 0.62
C ILE A 261 2.40 29.52 -0.72
N ARG A 262 2.41 30.82 -1.05
CA ARG A 262 1.77 31.33 -2.25
C ARG A 262 2.76 32.14 -3.08
N ASP A 263 2.76 31.94 -4.39
CA ASP A 263 3.44 32.78 -5.37
C ASP A 263 2.43 33.50 -6.27
N ASN A 264 2.88 34.52 -6.98
CA ASN A 264 2.15 35.20 -8.03
C ASN A 264 2.69 34.86 -9.43
N GLY A 265 3.30 33.68 -9.60
CA GLY A 265 3.94 33.22 -10.82
C GLY A 265 2.97 32.87 -11.95
N VAL A 266 3.44 32.04 -12.89
CA VAL A 266 2.66 31.64 -14.07
C VAL A 266 1.47 30.72 -13.73
N GLY A 267 1.49 30.07 -12.56
CA GLY A 267 0.46 29.09 -12.17
C GLY A 267 0.45 27.85 -13.06
N MET A 268 -0.53 26.98 -12.82
CA MET A 268 -0.74 25.71 -13.54
C MET A 268 -2.08 25.72 -14.26
N ASP A 269 -2.15 25.05 -15.40
CA ASP A 269 -3.41 24.70 -16.04
C ASP A 269 -4.15 23.59 -15.28
N THR A 270 -5.42 23.37 -15.62
CA THR A 270 -6.26 22.38 -14.94
C THR A 270 -5.78 20.94 -15.08
N ASP A 271 -5.14 20.60 -16.19
CA ASP A 271 -4.63 19.25 -16.45
C ASP A 271 -3.37 18.98 -15.61
N THR A 272 -2.44 19.90 -15.61
CA THR A 272 -1.23 19.85 -14.76
C THR A 272 -1.60 19.80 -13.28
N LEU A 273 -2.56 20.63 -12.84
CA LEU A 273 -3.00 20.66 -11.45
C LEU A 273 -3.64 19.33 -11.01
N ALA A 274 -4.44 18.69 -11.89
CA ALA A 274 -5.09 17.42 -11.58
C ALA A 274 -4.09 16.28 -11.33
N HIS A 275 -2.92 16.34 -11.98
CA HIS A 275 -1.90 15.30 -11.91
C HIS A 275 -0.67 15.65 -11.05
N VAL A 276 -0.62 16.86 -10.46
CA VAL A 276 0.55 17.36 -9.72
C VAL A 276 0.96 16.47 -8.54
N LEU A 277 0.03 15.71 -7.97
CA LEU A 277 0.29 14.73 -6.90
C LEU A 277 0.53 13.32 -7.43
N GLU A 278 0.42 13.08 -8.75
CA GLU A 278 0.65 11.78 -9.36
C GLU A 278 2.14 11.58 -9.73
N TYR A 279 2.53 10.31 -9.93
CA TYR A 279 3.94 9.87 -10.05
C TYR A 279 4.72 10.43 -11.25
N HIS A 280 4.06 11.07 -12.22
CA HIS A 280 4.65 11.36 -13.53
C HIS A 280 4.73 12.85 -13.95
N ALA A 281 4.18 13.77 -13.17
CA ALA A 281 3.94 15.10 -13.74
C ALA A 281 5.07 16.13 -13.51
N THR A 282 5.62 16.29 -12.32
CA THR A 282 6.62 17.34 -12.06
C THR A 282 7.40 17.06 -10.78
N GLY A 283 8.59 16.46 -10.90
CA GLY A 283 9.54 16.36 -9.79
C GLY A 283 9.03 15.58 -8.55
N TYR A 284 9.90 14.82 -7.95
CA TYR A 284 9.61 13.99 -6.76
C TYR A 284 9.27 14.79 -5.49
N GLY A 285 9.39 16.13 -5.48
CA GLY A 285 9.34 16.97 -4.29
C GLY A 285 7.98 17.03 -3.63
N VAL A 286 6.94 17.41 -4.37
CA VAL A 286 5.58 17.65 -3.83
C VAL A 286 4.93 16.37 -3.34
N LYS A 287 5.03 15.30 -4.13
CA LYS A 287 4.52 13.98 -3.74
C LYS A 287 5.22 13.45 -2.49
N ASN A 288 6.55 13.52 -2.45
CA ASN A 288 7.33 13.08 -1.29
C ASN A 288 6.92 13.81 0.00
N VAL A 289 6.61 15.10 -0.09
CA VAL A 289 6.10 15.86 1.06
C VAL A 289 4.71 15.40 1.44
N ASN A 290 3.81 15.19 0.47
CA ASN A 290 2.46 14.68 0.75
C ASN A 290 2.48 13.31 1.43
N ASP A 291 3.28 12.37 0.92
CA ASP A 291 3.45 11.04 1.51
C ASP A 291 4.07 11.13 2.91
N ARG A 292 5.04 12.02 3.11
CA ARG A 292 5.66 12.27 4.43
C ARG A 292 4.66 12.86 5.43
N MET A 293 3.79 13.80 5.00
CA MET A 293 2.73 14.35 5.86
C MET A 293 1.77 13.26 6.31
N LYS A 294 1.31 12.40 5.39
CA LYS A 294 0.44 11.25 5.71
C LYS A 294 1.10 10.27 6.66
N LEU A 295 2.36 9.91 6.43
CA LEU A 295 3.10 9.00 7.30
C LEU A 295 3.31 9.57 8.71
N SER A 296 3.52 10.87 8.83
CA SER A 296 3.86 11.52 10.11
C SER A 296 2.64 11.87 10.95
N PHE A 297 1.50 12.22 10.30
CA PHE A 297 0.33 12.75 10.99
C PHE A 297 -0.96 11.95 10.71
N GLY A 298 -0.94 11.01 9.72
CA GLY A 298 -2.08 10.21 9.31
C GLY A 298 -2.67 10.62 7.96
N GLU A 299 -3.48 9.74 7.37
CA GLU A 299 -4.05 9.89 6.01
C GLU A 299 -4.92 11.14 5.80
N ALA A 300 -5.44 11.74 6.87
CA ALA A 300 -6.24 12.98 6.79
C ALA A 300 -5.41 14.23 6.48
N TYR A 301 -4.10 14.19 6.73
CA TYR A 301 -3.21 15.33 6.59
C TYR A 301 -2.53 15.33 5.22
N THR A 302 -3.24 15.85 4.24
CA THR A 302 -2.80 15.97 2.85
C THR A 302 -2.53 17.41 2.47
N ILE A 303 -1.69 17.60 1.46
CA ILE A 303 -1.39 18.90 0.89
C ILE A 303 -2.56 19.33 -0.02
N GLN A 304 -3.00 20.57 0.11
CA GLN A 304 -3.96 21.18 -0.80
C GLN A 304 -3.23 22.17 -1.70
N ILE A 305 -3.43 22.05 -3.02
CA ILE A 305 -2.82 22.95 -3.99
C ILE A 305 -3.94 23.66 -4.77
N LYS A 306 -3.85 24.96 -4.83
CA LYS A 306 -4.71 25.82 -5.66
C LYS A 306 -3.84 26.58 -6.63
N SER A 307 -4.13 26.48 -7.91
CA SER A 307 -3.39 27.17 -8.95
C SER A 307 -4.32 27.56 -10.09
N GLU A 308 -4.02 28.68 -10.69
CA GLU A 308 -4.71 29.18 -11.89
C GLU A 308 -3.67 29.80 -12.81
N GLN A 309 -3.71 29.43 -14.08
CA GLN A 309 -2.77 29.91 -15.08
C GLN A 309 -2.78 31.47 -15.14
N GLY A 310 -1.58 32.06 -15.00
CA GLY A 310 -1.39 33.51 -14.97
C GLY A 310 -1.63 34.18 -13.60
N LYS A 311 -2.07 33.44 -12.57
CA LYS A 311 -2.36 34.02 -11.23
C LYS A 311 -1.46 33.49 -10.10
N GLY A 312 -0.66 32.45 -10.38
CA GLY A 312 0.24 31.83 -9.42
C GLY A 312 -0.33 30.58 -8.75
N THR A 313 0.39 30.09 -7.73
CA THR A 313 0.06 28.87 -7.01
C THR A 313 0.01 29.12 -5.51
N GLU A 314 -0.93 28.50 -4.82
CA GLU A 314 -1.00 28.45 -3.36
C GLU A 314 -0.97 26.99 -2.89
N VAL A 315 -0.01 26.67 -2.03
CA VAL A 315 0.08 25.39 -1.34
C VAL A 315 -0.32 25.58 0.10
N LEU A 316 -1.30 24.82 0.56
CA LEU A 316 -1.80 24.83 1.92
C LEU A 316 -1.51 23.48 2.59
N LEU A 317 -0.83 23.53 3.73
CA LEU A 317 -0.58 22.41 4.61
C LEU A 317 -1.29 22.64 5.94
N HIS A 318 -1.71 21.57 6.60
CA HIS A 318 -2.21 21.63 7.96
C HIS A 318 -1.76 20.38 8.73
N PHE A 319 -1.49 20.54 10.02
CA PHE A 319 -1.02 19.47 10.88
C PHE A 319 -1.30 19.76 12.36
N PRO A 320 -1.31 18.73 13.24
CA PRO A 320 -1.55 18.92 14.65
C PRO A 320 -0.36 19.55 15.35
N LYS A 321 -0.59 20.11 16.52
CA LYS A 321 0.45 20.65 17.41
C LYS A 321 1.22 19.52 18.07
N VAL A 322 2.41 19.20 17.58
CA VAL A 322 3.31 18.19 18.15
C VAL A 322 4.36 18.88 18.99
N GLN A 323 4.46 18.53 20.28
CA GLN A 323 5.48 19.06 21.18
C GLN A 323 6.79 18.28 21.07
N LYS A 324 7.89 18.94 21.46
CA LYS A 324 9.21 18.31 21.46
C LYS A 324 9.26 17.11 22.40
N GLY A 325 9.54 15.94 21.83
CA GLY A 325 9.59 14.65 22.53
C GLY A 325 8.43 13.72 22.23
N GLU A 326 7.30 14.22 21.72
CA GLU A 326 6.17 13.40 21.29
C GLU A 326 6.40 12.77 19.89
N SER A 327 7.30 13.35 19.11
CA SER A 327 7.66 12.94 17.75
C SER A 327 8.43 11.60 17.66
N ASN A 328 8.84 11.01 18.79
CA ASN A 328 9.63 9.76 18.83
C ASN A 328 8.82 8.49 19.16
N GLU A 329 7.50 8.58 19.39
CA GLU A 329 6.65 7.46 19.82
C GLU A 329 5.68 6.95 18.75
N SER A 330 5.84 7.35 17.47
CA SER A 330 4.95 6.91 16.38
C SER A 330 5.66 6.02 15.38
#